data_28f94e989d42c0365a473516caaf09f6
#
_entry.id   28f94e989d42c0365a473516caaf09f6
#
_cell.length_a   1.000
_cell.length_b   1.000
_cell.length_c   1.000
_cell.angle_alpha   90.00
_cell.angle_beta   90.00
_cell.angle_gamma   90.00
#
_symmetry.space_group_name_H-M   'P 1'
#
loop_
_entity.id
_entity.type
_entity.pdbx_description
1 polymer ?
#
loop_
_entity_poly.entity_id
_entity_poly.type
_entity_poly.pdbx_seq_one_letter_code
_entity_poly.pdbx_strand_id
1 'polypeptide(L)'
;KIYWVDDLGELSPLASAYARARGADRMSSFGDFISLSDVCDVDTAKLIKREVSDGVIAPGYEPEALEILKEKKKGNYNVIQIDPDYVPDPIEHKEVFGITFEQGRNELKIDNDFFSNIVTENKELTDQAKIDLAISMITLKYTQSNSVCFVKDGQAIGIGAGQQSRIHCTRLAGQKADNWWLRQSPQVMNLPFVDHIRRADRDNAIDLYIGEDYMDVLSDDAWPNIFKEKPEVFTREVKREWLDKLTGVALGSDAFFPFGDNIERAHKSGVTYIAQPGGSVRDDNVIDTCNKYNMVMSFTGIRLFHH
;
A
#
# COMPACT_ATOMS: atom_id res chain seq x y z
N LYS A 1 -6.91 12.33 -4.20
CA LYS A 1 -8.04 11.72 -3.48
C LYS A 1 -7.61 10.44 -2.79
N ILE A 2 -7.96 10.30 -1.54
CA ILE A 2 -7.55 9.15 -0.70
C ILE A 2 -8.27 7.88 -1.16
N TYR A 3 -9.57 7.96 -1.29
CA TYR A 3 -10.42 6.96 -1.95
C TYR A 3 -10.84 7.52 -3.31
N TRP A 4 -10.03 7.39 -4.28
CA TRP A 4 -10.05 7.91 -5.64
C TRP A 4 -11.43 8.15 -6.29
N VAL A 5 -12.52 7.61 -5.77
CA VAL A 5 -13.91 7.86 -6.23
C VAL A 5 -14.78 8.57 -5.19
N ASP A 6 -14.33 8.67 -3.94
CA ASP A 6 -15.09 9.29 -2.86
C ASP A 6 -14.49 10.65 -2.47
N ASP A 7 -15.34 11.62 -2.22
CA ASP A 7 -14.98 12.82 -1.48
C ASP A 7 -15.31 12.59 0.00
N LEU A 8 -14.28 12.52 0.83
CA LEU A 8 -14.44 12.28 2.26
C LEU A 8 -14.55 13.57 3.09
N GLY A 9 -14.43 14.74 2.44
CA GLY A 9 -14.39 16.02 3.12
C GLY A 9 -13.13 16.21 3.98
N GLU A 10 -13.24 17.03 5.02
CA GLU A 10 -12.18 17.20 6.02
C GLU A 10 -12.21 16.04 7.00
N LEU A 11 -11.04 15.50 7.31
CA LEU A 11 -10.84 14.38 8.22
C LEU A 11 -9.86 14.78 9.32
N SER A 12 -10.03 14.19 10.50
CA SER A 12 -9.01 14.24 11.54
C SER A 12 -7.69 13.63 11.06
N PRO A 13 -6.53 13.94 11.69
CA PRO A 13 -5.26 13.34 11.33
C PRO A 13 -5.28 11.81 11.37
N LEU A 14 -5.89 11.21 12.40
CA LEU A 14 -5.99 9.75 12.53
C LEU A 14 -6.91 9.14 11.45
N ALA A 15 -8.06 9.75 11.20
CA ALA A 15 -8.97 9.32 10.14
C ALA A 15 -8.31 9.41 8.75
N SER A 16 -7.55 10.47 8.50
CA SER A 16 -6.78 10.64 7.27
C SER A 16 -5.70 9.55 7.13
N ALA A 17 -4.96 9.25 8.19
CA ALA A 17 -3.94 8.20 8.20
C ALA A 17 -4.58 6.82 7.91
N TYR A 18 -5.68 6.49 8.59
CA TYR A 18 -6.43 5.25 8.35
C TYR A 18 -6.93 5.14 6.90
N ALA A 19 -7.55 6.21 6.39
CA ALA A 19 -8.07 6.24 5.02
C ALA A 19 -6.95 6.05 3.99
N ARG A 20 -5.79 6.67 4.18
CA ARG A 20 -4.63 6.55 3.30
C ARG A 20 -4.02 5.16 3.36
N ALA A 21 -3.88 4.58 4.55
CA ALA A 21 -3.37 3.22 4.71
C ALA A 21 -4.28 2.19 4.03
N ARG A 22 -5.60 2.26 4.27
CA ARG A 22 -6.58 1.38 3.62
C ARG A 22 -6.65 1.60 2.12
N GLY A 23 -6.54 2.84 1.67
CA GLY A 23 -6.58 3.23 0.26
C GLY A 23 -5.40 2.74 -0.58
N ALA A 24 -4.33 2.26 0.05
CA ALA A 24 -3.19 1.65 -0.65
C ALA A 24 -3.61 0.44 -1.48
N ASP A 25 -4.41 -0.44 -0.89
CA ASP A 25 -4.95 -1.63 -1.53
C ASP A 25 -6.32 -1.98 -0.92
N ARG A 26 -7.34 -1.25 -1.33
CA ARG A 26 -8.70 -1.41 -0.78
C ARG A 26 -9.30 -2.78 -1.05
N MET A 27 -8.88 -3.48 -2.10
CA MET A 27 -9.37 -4.84 -2.40
C MET A 27 -8.81 -5.83 -1.39
N SER A 28 -7.52 -5.77 -1.08
CA SER A 28 -6.89 -6.60 -0.05
C SER A 28 -7.32 -6.23 1.36
N SER A 29 -7.75 -4.98 1.59
CA SER A 29 -8.23 -4.51 2.90
C SER A 29 -9.68 -4.89 3.20
N PHE A 30 -10.35 -5.62 2.33
CA PHE A 30 -11.68 -6.15 2.59
C PHE A 30 -11.62 -7.27 3.63
N GLY A 31 -12.23 -7.06 4.80
CA GLY A 31 -12.16 -8.01 5.93
C GLY A 31 -10.89 -7.86 6.79
N ASP A 32 -10.26 -6.68 6.78
CA ASP A 32 -9.07 -6.38 7.57
C ASP A 32 -9.31 -6.32 9.08
N PHE A 33 -8.20 -6.31 9.84
CA PHE A 33 -8.16 -5.96 11.24
C PHE A 33 -7.33 -4.68 11.40
N ILE A 34 -7.91 -3.65 12.04
CA ILE A 34 -7.38 -2.29 12.04
C ILE A 34 -6.58 -2.04 13.32
N SER A 35 -5.34 -1.54 13.19
CA SER A 35 -4.53 -1.06 14.32
C SER A 35 -4.36 0.45 14.24
N LEU A 36 -4.71 1.14 15.33
CA LEU A 36 -4.59 2.59 15.43
C LEU A 36 -3.49 2.95 16.45
N SER A 37 -2.70 3.97 16.12
CA SER A 37 -1.62 4.48 16.98
C SER A 37 -2.13 5.34 18.13
N ASP A 38 -3.32 5.92 17.98
CA ASP A 38 -3.89 6.91 18.90
C ASP A 38 -5.33 6.53 19.29
N VAL A 39 -5.89 7.31 20.25
CA VAL A 39 -7.29 7.17 20.64
C VAL A 39 -8.18 7.32 19.41
N CYS A 40 -9.04 6.32 19.17
CA CYS A 40 -9.98 6.34 18.06
C CYS A 40 -10.99 7.47 18.23
N ASP A 41 -10.93 8.46 17.34
CA ASP A 41 -11.87 9.57 17.29
C ASP A 41 -13.13 9.25 16.49
N VAL A 42 -14.10 10.15 16.53
CA VAL A 42 -15.40 10.00 15.87
C VAL A 42 -15.26 9.88 14.35
N ASP A 43 -14.37 10.66 13.73
CA ASP A 43 -14.18 10.63 12.27
C ASP A 43 -13.60 9.30 11.82
N THR A 44 -12.62 8.76 12.55
CA THR A 44 -12.06 7.43 12.31
C THR A 44 -13.12 6.34 12.47
N ALA A 45 -13.92 6.39 13.53
CA ALA A 45 -15.00 5.43 13.77
C ALA A 45 -16.05 5.44 12.66
N LYS A 46 -16.41 6.62 12.13
CA LYS A 46 -17.33 6.76 10.98
C LYS A 46 -16.78 6.12 9.72
N LEU A 47 -15.48 6.27 9.45
CA LEU A 47 -14.83 5.60 8.32
C LEU A 47 -14.82 4.08 8.51
N ILE A 48 -14.44 3.59 9.70
CA ILE A 48 -14.43 2.16 10.02
C ILE A 48 -15.83 1.57 9.89
N LYS A 49 -16.88 2.29 10.34
CA LYS A 49 -18.27 1.82 10.26
C LYS A 49 -18.71 1.48 8.85
N ARG A 50 -18.28 2.25 7.86
CA ARG A 50 -18.67 2.07 6.44
C ARG A 50 -17.87 0.99 5.72
N GLU A 51 -16.73 0.54 6.28
CA GLU A 51 -15.87 -0.47 5.68
C GLU A 51 -16.18 -1.87 6.19
N VAL A 52 -15.82 -2.89 5.39
CA VAL A 52 -15.86 -4.29 5.82
C VAL A 52 -14.54 -4.61 6.52
N SER A 53 -14.60 -4.82 7.84
CA SER A 53 -13.45 -5.17 8.68
C SER A 53 -13.88 -6.12 9.79
N ASP A 54 -12.94 -6.85 10.39
CA ASP A 54 -13.21 -7.85 11.42
C ASP A 54 -13.03 -7.33 12.84
N GLY A 55 -12.23 -6.31 13.02
CA GLY A 55 -12.01 -5.68 14.32
C GLY A 55 -11.10 -4.47 14.24
N VAL A 56 -10.98 -3.80 15.38
CA VAL A 56 -10.08 -2.67 15.58
C VAL A 56 -9.40 -2.77 16.94
N ILE A 57 -8.12 -2.42 17.00
CA ILE A 57 -7.34 -2.25 18.21
C ILE A 57 -6.80 -0.83 18.28
N ALA A 58 -6.96 -0.19 19.44
CA ALA A 58 -6.51 1.17 19.70
C ALA A 58 -6.13 1.35 21.19
N PRO A 59 -5.32 2.35 21.55
CA PRO A 59 -5.03 2.65 22.96
C PRO A 59 -6.24 3.17 23.74
N GLY A 60 -7.27 3.62 23.04
CA GLY A 60 -8.52 4.09 23.62
C GLY A 60 -9.54 4.46 22.56
N TYR A 61 -10.71 4.86 23.01
CA TYR A 61 -11.83 5.25 22.13
C TYR A 61 -12.55 6.44 22.75
N GLU A 62 -12.85 7.46 21.95
CA GLU A 62 -13.79 8.49 22.38
C GLU A 62 -15.17 7.85 22.66
N PRO A 63 -15.95 8.34 23.64
CA PRO A 63 -17.25 7.73 23.96
C PRO A 63 -18.18 7.59 22.77
N GLU A 64 -18.32 8.63 21.94
CA GLU A 64 -19.17 8.59 20.75
C GLU A 64 -18.58 7.64 19.67
N ALA A 65 -17.26 7.60 19.49
CA ALA A 65 -16.60 6.68 18.56
C ALA A 65 -16.87 5.22 18.95
N LEU A 66 -16.81 4.90 20.24
CA LEU A 66 -17.10 3.56 20.76
C LEU A 66 -18.55 3.14 20.47
N GLU A 67 -19.53 4.04 20.65
CA GLU A 67 -20.93 3.75 20.34
C GLU A 67 -21.14 3.48 18.85
N ILE A 68 -20.49 4.25 17.97
CA ILE A 68 -20.52 4.03 16.51
C ILE A 68 -19.97 2.63 16.14
N LEU A 69 -18.86 2.21 16.77
CA LEU A 69 -18.24 0.90 16.51
C LEU A 69 -19.08 -0.27 17.05
N LYS A 70 -19.75 -0.10 18.19
CA LYS A 70 -20.65 -1.11 18.77
C LYS A 70 -21.82 -1.47 17.84
N GLU A 71 -22.26 -0.56 16.98
CA GLU A 71 -23.33 -0.83 16.02
C GLU A 71 -22.91 -1.78 14.87
N LYS A 72 -21.60 -1.91 14.61
CA LYS A 72 -21.12 -2.81 13.55
C LYS A 72 -21.43 -4.27 13.85
N LYS A 73 -21.66 -5.05 12.76
CA LYS A 73 -21.95 -6.49 12.84
C LYS A 73 -23.04 -6.84 13.87
N LYS A 74 -24.03 -5.94 14.04
CA LYS A 74 -25.13 -6.11 15.01
C LYS A 74 -24.60 -6.31 16.44
N GLY A 75 -23.55 -5.61 16.84
CA GLY A 75 -22.92 -5.69 18.16
C GLY A 75 -21.84 -6.78 18.30
N ASN A 76 -21.48 -7.47 17.22
CA ASN A 76 -20.45 -8.53 17.24
C ASN A 76 -19.12 -8.10 16.61
N TYR A 77 -18.88 -6.79 16.49
CA TYR A 77 -17.61 -6.26 16.00
C TYR A 77 -16.56 -6.30 17.11
N ASN A 78 -15.35 -6.77 16.78
CA ASN A 78 -14.27 -6.84 17.75
C ASN A 78 -13.67 -5.44 17.98
N VAL A 79 -13.80 -4.93 19.19
CA VAL A 79 -13.20 -3.67 19.63
C VAL A 79 -12.25 -3.97 20.78
N ILE A 80 -10.95 -3.80 20.55
CA ILE A 80 -9.90 -4.16 21.50
C ILE A 80 -9.19 -2.88 21.96
N GLN A 81 -9.04 -2.73 23.27
CA GLN A 81 -8.19 -1.70 23.84
C GLN A 81 -6.85 -2.31 24.24
N ILE A 82 -5.75 -1.68 23.78
CA ILE A 82 -4.38 -2.04 24.17
C ILE A 82 -3.87 -1.03 25.20
N ASP A 83 -3.09 -1.51 26.16
CA ASP A 83 -2.33 -0.66 27.05
C ASP A 83 -1.26 0.11 26.23
N PRO A 84 -1.31 1.46 26.19
CA PRO A 84 -0.33 2.24 25.44
C PRO A 84 1.11 2.11 25.97
N ASP A 85 1.27 1.71 27.23
CA ASP A 85 2.58 1.53 27.86
C ASP A 85 3.09 0.08 27.75
N TYR A 86 2.35 -0.79 27.08
CA TYR A 86 2.79 -2.18 26.86
C TYR A 86 4.06 -2.24 26.01
N VAL A 87 5.10 -2.83 26.55
CA VAL A 87 6.36 -3.11 25.85
C VAL A 87 6.44 -4.61 25.60
N PRO A 88 6.43 -5.07 24.35
CA PRO A 88 6.59 -6.49 24.03
C PRO A 88 7.96 -7.00 24.44
N ASP A 89 8.05 -8.31 24.75
CA ASP A 89 9.32 -8.94 25.05
C ASP A 89 10.32 -8.77 23.89
N PRO A 90 11.62 -8.61 24.18
CA PRO A 90 12.64 -8.44 23.15
C PRO A 90 12.89 -9.71 22.33
N ILE A 91 12.41 -10.86 22.81
CA ILE A 91 12.52 -12.14 22.15
C ILE A 91 11.13 -12.65 21.79
N GLU A 92 10.97 -13.02 20.53
CA GLU A 92 9.75 -13.62 20.01
C GLU A 92 9.86 -15.13 19.98
N HIS A 93 8.82 -15.81 20.40
CA HIS A 93 8.69 -17.25 20.34
C HIS A 93 7.54 -17.66 19.42
N LYS A 94 7.79 -18.64 18.55
CA LYS A 94 6.77 -19.22 17.68
C LYS A 94 6.86 -20.73 17.74
N GLU A 95 5.79 -21.39 18.20
CA GLU A 95 5.72 -22.84 18.21
C GLU A 95 5.05 -23.38 16.95
N VAL A 96 5.72 -24.31 16.27
CA VAL A 96 5.22 -24.99 15.08
C VAL A 96 5.53 -26.48 15.20
N PHE A 97 4.49 -27.31 15.23
CA PHE A 97 4.61 -28.76 15.37
C PHE A 97 5.51 -29.23 16.54
N GLY A 98 5.41 -28.56 17.69
CA GLY A 98 6.19 -28.89 18.88
C GLY A 98 7.66 -28.41 18.83
N ILE A 99 8.04 -27.62 17.85
CA ILE A 99 9.34 -26.94 17.76
C ILE A 99 9.12 -25.46 18.05
N THR A 100 9.84 -24.94 19.03
CA THR A 100 9.84 -23.50 19.35
C THR A 100 10.96 -22.82 18.59
N PHE A 101 10.56 -21.85 17.75
CA PHE A 101 11.48 -20.90 17.13
C PHE A 101 11.63 -19.69 18.05
N GLU A 102 12.87 -19.28 18.26
CA GLU A 102 13.21 -18.11 19.07
C GLU A 102 14.01 -17.14 18.23
N GLN A 103 13.61 -15.86 18.22
CA GLN A 103 14.34 -14.80 17.53
C GLN A 103 14.22 -13.47 18.24
N GLY A 104 15.17 -12.58 18.02
CA GLY A 104 15.07 -11.20 18.49
C GLY A 104 13.97 -10.45 17.73
N ARG A 105 13.15 -9.71 18.48
CA ARG A 105 12.14 -8.82 17.87
C ARG A 105 12.85 -7.74 17.03
N ASN A 106 12.26 -7.40 15.89
CA ASN A 106 12.76 -6.31 15.07
C ASN A 106 12.45 -4.96 15.71
N GLU A 107 13.42 -4.38 16.43
CA GLU A 107 13.32 -3.07 17.10
C GLU A 107 13.93 -1.94 16.29
N LEU A 108 14.21 -2.17 15.00
CA LEU A 108 14.84 -1.20 14.13
C LEU A 108 14.02 0.10 14.09
N LYS A 109 14.69 1.22 14.37
CA LYS A 109 14.16 2.56 14.17
C LYS A 109 14.56 3.06 12.80
N ILE A 110 13.59 3.53 12.05
CA ILE A 110 13.79 4.10 10.72
C ILE A 110 13.78 5.62 10.90
N ASP A 111 14.96 6.22 10.89
CA ASP A 111 15.19 7.65 11.03
C ASP A 111 15.79 8.25 9.74
N ASN A 112 16.10 9.55 9.76
CA ASN A 112 16.62 10.25 8.59
C ASN A 112 18.01 9.77 8.15
N ASP A 113 18.82 9.27 9.08
CA ASP A 113 20.19 8.77 8.77
C ASP A 113 20.16 7.40 8.12
N PHE A 114 19.04 6.70 8.22
CA PHE A 114 18.81 5.39 7.63
C PHE A 114 19.03 5.35 6.11
N PHE A 115 18.84 6.50 5.43
CA PHE A 115 18.97 6.64 3.98
C PHE A 115 20.23 7.40 3.54
N SER A 116 21.20 7.60 4.42
CA SER A 116 22.39 8.42 4.16
C SER A 116 23.37 7.81 3.14
N ASN A 117 23.41 6.48 3.02
CA ASN A 117 24.32 5.79 2.09
C ASN A 117 23.77 5.72 0.66
N ILE A 118 23.81 6.85 -0.06
CA ILE A 118 23.34 6.93 -1.46
C ILE A 118 24.44 6.44 -2.38
N VAL A 119 24.14 5.38 -3.16
CA VAL A 119 25.10 4.65 -4.01
C VAL A 119 25.05 5.03 -5.50
N THR A 120 23.98 5.70 -5.95
CA THR A 120 23.80 6.17 -7.33
C THR A 120 24.55 7.46 -7.62
N GLU A 121 24.69 7.85 -8.90
CA GLU A 121 25.29 9.12 -9.33
C GLU A 121 24.44 10.32 -8.85
N ASN A 122 23.13 10.27 -9.05
CA ASN A 122 22.21 11.26 -8.49
C ASN A 122 22.13 11.09 -6.98
N LYS A 123 22.41 12.17 -6.24
CA LYS A 123 22.44 12.22 -4.76
C LYS A 123 21.27 13.03 -4.17
N GLU A 124 20.37 13.55 -5.00
CA GLU A 124 19.31 14.45 -4.55
C GLU A 124 18.14 13.69 -3.92
N LEU A 125 18.23 13.47 -2.61
CA LEU A 125 17.17 12.87 -1.82
C LEU A 125 16.38 13.98 -1.09
N THR A 126 15.19 14.31 -1.60
CA THR A 126 14.33 15.35 -1.02
C THR A 126 13.76 14.92 0.34
N ASP A 127 13.31 15.86 1.17
CA ASP A 127 12.69 15.55 2.46
C ASP A 127 11.40 14.74 2.30
N GLN A 128 10.58 15.04 1.27
CA GLN A 128 9.41 14.23 0.94
C GLN A 128 9.80 12.80 0.56
N ALA A 129 10.86 12.62 -0.22
CA ALA A 129 11.34 11.28 -0.58
C ALA A 129 11.83 10.49 0.63
N LYS A 130 12.47 11.13 1.61
CA LYS A 130 12.85 10.48 2.89
C LYS A 130 11.62 10.01 3.66
N ILE A 131 10.57 10.83 3.73
CA ILE A 131 9.29 10.45 4.36
C ILE A 131 8.69 9.24 3.63
N ASP A 132 8.63 9.28 2.31
CA ASP A 132 8.05 8.20 1.50
C ASP A 132 8.86 6.90 1.62
N LEU A 133 10.20 6.98 1.61
CA LEU A 133 11.07 5.84 1.87
C LEU A 133 10.89 5.30 3.30
N ALA A 134 10.76 6.17 4.30
CA ALA A 134 10.50 5.74 5.69
C ALA A 134 9.17 4.98 5.79
N ILE A 135 8.10 5.48 5.17
CA ILE A 135 6.81 4.79 5.11
C ILE A 135 6.96 3.43 4.44
N SER A 136 7.71 3.33 3.34
CA SER A 136 7.95 2.05 2.66
C SER A 136 8.64 1.05 3.58
N MET A 137 9.69 1.47 4.30
CA MET A 137 10.44 0.60 5.22
C MET A 137 9.62 0.19 6.44
N ILE A 138 8.83 1.10 7.03
CA ILE A 138 7.92 0.79 8.13
C ILE A 138 6.87 -0.23 7.67
N THR A 139 6.29 -0.05 6.48
CA THR A 139 5.34 -0.99 5.90
C THR A 139 5.98 -2.38 5.74
N LEU A 140 7.19 -2.45 5.18
CA LEU A 140 7.90 -3.71 4.94
C LEU A 140 8.33 -4.42 6.23
N LYS A 141 8.63 -3.67 7.28
CA LYS A 141 8.95 -4.24 8.61
C LYS A 141 7.84 -5.16 9.12
N TYR A 142 6.59 -4.91 8.74
CA TYR A 142 5.41 -5.68 9.18
C TYR A 142 4.74 -6.46 8.05
N THR A 143 5.38 -6.53 6.88
CA THR A 143 4.85 -7.25 5.72
C THR A 143 5.59 -8.57 5.51
N GLN A 144 4.84 -9.63 5.24
CA GLN A 144 5.43 -10.95 4.98
C GLN A 144 6.34 -10.92 3.74
N SER A 145 7.56 -11.44 3.91
CA SER A 145 8.57 -11.50 2.87
C SER A 145 8.27 -12.58 1.80
N ASN A 146 8.78 -12.45 0.58
CA ASN A 146 9.47 -11.28 0.07
C ASN A 146 8.49 -10.13 -0.10
N SER A 147 8.89 -8.92 0.23
CA SER A 147 8.01 -7.76 0.15
C SER A 147 8.68 -6.53 -0.46
N VAL A 148 7.87 -5.76 -1.18
CA VAL A 148 8.25 -4.51 -1.85
C VAL A 148 7.09 -3.52 -1.70
N CYS A 149 7.37 -2.26 -1.42
CA CYS A 149 6.37 -1.23 -1.20
C CYS A 149 6.66 0.04 -2.02
N PHE A 150 5.69 0.46 -2.81
CA PHE A 150 5.67 1.73 -3.54
C PHE A 150 4.93 2.78 -2.71
N VAL A 151 5.50 3.96 -2.60
CA VAL A 151 4.95 5.07 -1.79
C VAL A 151 4.96 6.37 -2.58
N LYS A 152 3.91 7.16 -2.45
CA LYS A 152 3.79 8.48 -3.07
C LYS A 152 3.12 9.46 -2.11
N ASP A 153 3.77 10.62 -1.88
CA ASP A 153 3.23 11.73 -1.09
C ASP A 153 2.65 11.31 0.27
N GLY A 154 3.41 10.50 1.01
CA GLY A 154 3.03 10.05 2.36
C GLY A 154 2.01 8.91 2.40
N GLN A 155 1.81 8.18 1.29
CA GLN A 155 0.88 7.06 1.21
C GLN A 155 1.51 5.87 0.49
N ALA A 156 1.42 4.67 1.07
CA ALA A 156 1.68 3.44 0.33
C ALA A 156 0.63 3.29 -0.79
N ILE A 157 1.08 2.99 -2.01
CA ILE A 157 0.22 2.91 -3.20
C ILE A 157 0.25 1.54 -3.88
N GLY A 158 1.21 0.69 -3.52
CA GLY A 158 1.29 -0.68 -4.00
C GLY A 158 2.22 -1.51 -3.14
N ILE A 159 1.73 -2.62 -2.61
CA ILE A 159 2.47 -3.52 -1.75
C ILE A 159 2.42 -4.92 -2.35
N GLY A 160 3.58 -5.51 -2.61
CA GLY A 160 3.73 -6.91 -2.92
C GLY A 160 4.24 -7.65 -1.68
N ALA A 161 3.59 -8.74 -1.30
CA ALA A 161 3.89 -9.47 -0.08
C ALA A 161 3.90 -10.99 -0.33
N GLY A 162 4.71 -11.72 0.43
CA GLY A 162 4.72 -13.19 0.43
C GLY A 162 5.09 -13.83 -0.89
N GLN A 163 5.80 -13.12 -1.78
CA GLN A 163 6.16 -13.66 -3.09
C GLN A 163 7.46 -14.48 -3.03
N GLN A 164 7.52 -15.55 -3.82
CA GLN A 164 8.65 -16.49 -3.87
C GLN A 164 9.86 -15.90 -4.58
N SER A 165 9.69 -14.91 -5.46
CA SER A 165 10.79 -14.24 -6.13
C SER A 165 10.69 -12.72 -6.03
N ARG A 166 11.84 -12.04 -5.96
CA ARG A 166 11.91 -10.58 -5.87
C ARG A 166 11.25 -9.90 -7.06
N ILE A 167 11.49 -10.37 -8.26
CA ILE A 167 10.92 -9.76 -9.48
C ILE A 167 9.39 -9.90 -9.52
N HIS A 168 8.81 -11.03 -9.11
CA HIS A 168 7.37 -11.19 -9.04
C HIS A 168 6.76 -10.26 -7.97
N CYS A 169 7.45 -10.08 -6.85
CA CYS A 169 7.06 -9.13 -5.82
C CYS A 169 7.02 -7.69 -6.37
N THR A 170 8.08 -7.27 -7.06
CA THR A 170 8.17 -5.94 -7.67
C THR A 170 7.09 -5.73 -8.75
N ARG A 171 6.81 -6.76 -9.56
CA ARG A 171 5.74 -6.71 -10.57
C ARG A 171 4.37 -6.55 -9.93
N LEU A 172 4.07 -7.34 -8.90
CA LEU A 172 2.80 -7.27 -8.18
C LEU A 172 2.59 -5.90 -7.50
N ALA A 173 3.59 -5.44 -6.74
CA ALA A 173 3.54 -4.14 -6.10
C ALA A 173 3.38 -3.00 -7.10
N GLY A 174 4.13 -3.04 -8.20
CA GLY A 174 4.05 -2.05 -9.27
C GLY A 174 2.70 -2.07 -10.00
N GLN A 175 2.10 -3.24 -10.23
CA GLN A 175 0.75 -3.33 -10.81
C GLN A 175 -0.29 -2.70 -9.88
N LYS A 176 -0.20 -2.94 -8.57
CA LYS A 176 -1.09 -2.30 -7.59
C LYS A 176 -0.90 -0.78 -7.56
N ALA A 177 0.33 -0.28 -7.63
CA ALA A 177 0.63 1.15 -7.73
C ALA A 177 0.07 1.75 -9.02
N ASP A 178 0.21 1.07 -10.16
CA ASP A 178 -0.37 1.48 -11.43
C ASP A 178 -1.90 1.56 -11.33
N ASN A 179 -2.56 0.56 -10.76
CA ASN A 179 -4.00 0.54 -10.55
C ASN A 179 -4.44 1.67 -9.61
N TRP A 180 -3.70 1.94 -8.54
CA TRP A 180 -3.98 3.05 -7.63
C TRP A 180 -3.99 4.39 -8.37
N TRP A 181 -3.07 4.61 -9.31
CA TRP A 181 -3.01 5.82 -10.11
C TRP A 181 -4.07 5.86 -11.22
N LEU A 182 -4.30 4.75 -11.93
CA LEU A 182 -5.32 4.63 -12.98
C LEU A 182 -6.73 4.89 -12.47
N ARG A 183 -7.03 4.50 -11.23
CA ARG A 183 -8.31 4.78 -10.58
C ARG A 183 -8.61 6.27 -10.47
N GLN A 184 -7.62 7.12 -10.49
CA GLN A 184 -7.74 8.58 -10.41
C GLN A 184 -7.85 9.26 -11.77
N SER A 185 -7.80 8.48 -12.86
CA SER A 185 -7.97 9.02 -14.21
C SER A 185 -9.38 9.56 -14.43
N PRO A 186 -9.54 10.61 -15.26
CA PRO A 186 -10.87 11.13 -15.59
C PRO A 186 -11.82 10.07 -16.14
N GLN A 187 -11.29 9.11 -16.94
CA GLN A 187 -12.09 8.04 -17.52
C GLN A 187 -12.72 7.14 -16.44
N VAL A 188 -11.99 6.83 -15.37
CA VAL A 188 -12.50 6.02 -14.25
C VAL A 188 -13.39 6.86 -13.34
N MET A 189 -13.00 8.10 -13.06
CA MET A 189 -13.77 9.00 -12.18
C MET A 189 -15.16 9.34 -12.74
N ASN A 190 -15.33 9.30 -14.06
CA ASN A 190 -16.57 9.61 -14.74
C ASN A 190 -17.38 8.37 -15.18
N LEU A 191 -17.04 7.17 -14.70
CA LEU A 191 -17.78 5.96 -15.02
C LEU A 191 -19.27 6.12 -14.65
N PRO A 192 -20.22 5.87 -15.59
CA PRO A 192 -21.65 6.13 -15.43
C PRO A 192 -22.35 4.99 -14.66
N PHE A 193 -21.98 4.77 -13.40
CA PHE A 193 -22.58 3.72 -12.58
C PHE A 193 -24.10 3.91 -12.41
N VAL A 194 -24.82 2.79 -12.29
CA VAL A 194 -26.24 2.81 -11.89
C VAL A 194 -26.36 3.30 -10.44
N ASP A 195 -27.46 3.99 -10.13
CA ASP A 195 -27.62 4.68 -8.84
C ASP A 195 -27.69 3.73 -7.62
N HIS A 196 -28.11 2.49 -7.85
CA HIS A 196 -28.30 1.50 -6.79
C HIS A 196 -27.10 0.56 -6.61
N ILE A 197 -25.98 0.78 -7.31
CA ILE A 197 -24.78 -0.06 -7.18
C ILE A 197 -24.22 0.03 -5.76
N ARG A 198 -23.98 -1.10 -5.13
CA ARG A 198 -23.35 -1.12 -3.82
C ARG A 198 -21.86 -0.79 -3.95
N ARG A 199 -21.31 -0.19 -2.90
CA ARG A 199 -19.91 0.26 -2.88
C ARG A 199 -18.92 -0.84 -3.25
N ALA A 200 -19.04 -2.03 -2.65
CA ALA A 200 -18.13 -3.14 -2.94
C ALA A 200 -18.23 -3.60 -4.40
N ASP A 201 -19.44 -3.64 -4.96
CA ASP A 201 -19.66 -4.04 -6.36
C ASP A 201 -19.09 -2.98 -7.33
N ARG A 202 -19.24 -1.69 -7.00
CA ARG A 202 -18.64 -0.58 -7.73
C ARG A 202 -17.11 -0.68 -7.72
N ASP A 203 -16.53 -0.92 -6.55
CA ASP A 203 -15.09 -1.02 -6.37
C ASP A 203 -14.50 -2.19 -7.15
N ASN A 204 -15.18 -3.34 -7.14
CA ASN A 204 -14.79 -4.50 -7.95
C ASN A 204 -14.92 -4.23 -9.45
N ALA A 205 -16.03 -3.58 -9.87
CA ALA A 205 -16.23 -3.25 -11.28
C ALA A 205 -15.14 -2.29 -11.81
N ILE A 206 -14.65 -1.37 -11.00
CA ILE A 206 -13.56 -0.48 -11.40
C ILE A 206 -12.25 -1.27 -11.57
N ASP A 207 -11.94 -2.18 -10.66
CA ASP A 207 -10.71 -2.97 -10.75
C ASP A 207 -10.72 -3.89 -11.99
N LEU A 208 -11.86 -4.50 -12.32
CA LEU A 208 -12.04 -5.25 -13.56
C LEU A 208 -11.92 -4.35 -14.78
N TYR A 209 -12.58 -3.17 -14.78
CA TYR A 209 -12.54 -2.22 -15.88
C TYR A 209 -11.12 -1.71 -16.19
N ILE A 210 -10.32 -1.49 -15.16
CA ILE A 210 -8.90 -1.09 -15.29
C ILE A 210 -8.03 -2.28 -15.74
N GLY A 211 -8.39 -3.49 -15.35
CA GLY A 211 -7.63 -4.72 -15.57
C GLY A 211 -7.64 -5.21 -17.03
N GLU A 212 -7.11 -6.40 -17.22
CA GLU A 212 -7.17 -7.11 -18.50
C GLU A 212 -8.52 -7.83 -18.69
N ASP A 213 -9.22 -8.12 -17.59
CA ASP A 213 -10.51 -8.83 -17.58
C ASP A 213 -11.71 -7.86 -17.71
N TYR A 214 -11.52 -6.71 -18.37
CA TYR A 214 -12.53 -5.66 -18.49
C TYR A 214 -13.81 -6.13 -19.19
N MET A 215 -13.76 -7.20 -19.98
CA MET A 215 -14.96 -7.76 -20.62
C MET A 215 -15.93 -8.38 -19.60
N ASP A 216 -15.46 -8.74 -18.39
CA ASP A 216 -16.35 -9.22 -17.32
C ASP A 216 -17.36 -8.16 -16.87
N VAL A 217 -17.06 -6.88 -17.12
CA VAL A 217 -17.96 -5.75 -16.81
C VAL A 217 -18.45 -5.00 -18.06
N LEU A 218 -17.87 -5.23 -19.25
CA LEU A 218 -18.26 -4.56 -20.50
C LEU A 218 -18.95 -5.48 -21.51
N SER A 219 -19.10 -6.79 -21.24
CA SER A 219 -19.90 -7.66 -22.10
C SER A 219 -21.37 -7.23 -22.13
N ASP A 220 -22.10 -7.58 -23.21
CA ASP A 220 -23.45 -7.07 -23.43
C ASP A 220 -24.47 -7.56 -22.39
N ASP A 221 -24.21 -8.67 -21.73
CA ASP A 221 -25.00 -9.22 -20.63
C ASP A 221 -24.59 -8.67 -19.24
N ALA A 222 -23.38 -8.11 -19.08
CA ALA A 222 -22.87 -7.63 -17.82
C ALA A 222 -23.07 -6.11 -17.61
N TRP A 223 -22.68 -5.30 -18.61
CA TRP A 223 -22.63 -3.84 -18.42
C TRP A 223 -23.98 -3.19 -18.02
N PRO A 224 -25.18 -3.66 -18.46
CA PRO A 224 -26.41 -2.98 -18.09
C PRO A 224 -26.77 -3.07 -16.60
N ASN A 225 -26.17 -4.02 -15.89
CA ASN A 225 -26.36 -4.19 -14.44
C ASN A 225 -25.44 -3.28 -13.61
N ILE A 226 -24.42 -2.70 -14.24
CA ILE A 226 -23.34 -1.96 -13.58
C ILE A 226 -23.37 -0.49 -13.97
N PHE A 227 -23.60 -0.20 -15.26
CA PHE A 227 -23.53 1.13 -15.84
C PHE A 227 -24.86 1.56 -16.46
N LYS A 228 -25.12 2.89 -16.47
CA LYS A 228 -26.27 3.51 -17.15
C LYS A 228 -26.12 3.49 -18.68
N GLU A 229 -24.88 3.54 -19.14
CA GLU A 229 -24.49 3.43 -20.54
C GLU A 229 -23.16 2.66 -20.61
N LYS A 230 -22.91 1.97 -21.73
CA LYS A 230 -21.71 1.16 -21.90
C LYS A 230 -20.48 2.06 -21.98
N PRO A 231 -19.53 1.97 -21.02
CA PRO A 231 -18.29 2.71 -21.10
C PRO A 231 -17.40 2.25 -22.27
N GLU A 232 -16.60 3.20 -22.77
CA GLU A 232 -15.53 2.83 -23.70
C GLU A 232 -14.44 2.01 -23.00
N VAL A 233 -13.77 1.15 -23.77
CA VAL A 233 -12.64 0.36 -23.27
C VAL A 233 -11.49 1.30 -22.85
N PHE A 234 -10.94 1.06 -21.67
CA PHE A 234 -9.76 1.76 -21.20
C PHE A 234 -8.52 1.12 -21.84
N THR A 235 -8.14 1.63 -23.02
CA THR A 235 -7.08 1.04 -23.84
C THR A 235 -5.69 1.17 -23.20
N ARG A 236 -4.75 0.34 -23.63
CA ARG A 236 -3.36 0.36 -23.14
C ARG A 236 -2.67 1.70 -23.39
N GLU A 237 -2.97 2.33 -24.52
CA GLU A 237 -2.41 3.63 -24.92
C GLU A 237 -2.88 4.71 -23.93
N VAL A 238 -4.18 4.78 -23.67
CA VAL A 238 -4.76 5.78 -22.74
C VAL A 238 -4.29 5.51 -21.30
N LYS A 239 -4.21 4.24 -20.87
CA LYS A 239 -3.61 3.88 -19.58
C LYS A 239 -2.16 4.37 -19.50
N ARG A 240 -1.35 4.16 -20.55
CA ARG A 240 0.06 4.57 -20.56
C ARG A 240 0.22 6.08 -20.48
N GLU A 241 -0.57 6.85 -21.21
CA GLU A 241 -0.56 8.31 -21.15
C GLU A 241 -0.86 8.85 -19.76
N TRP A 242 -1.73 8.18 -19.01
CA TRP A 242 -2.02 8.55 -17.63
C TRP A 242 -0.92 8.13 -16.67
N LEU A 243 -0.38 6.91 -16.82
CA LEU A 243 0.71 6.38 -16.01
C LEU A 243 2.00 7.19 -16.16
N ASP A 244 2.28 7.74 -17.33
CA ASP A 244 3.46 8.58 -17.59
C ASP A 244 3.46 9.89 -16.79
N LYS A 245 2.32 10.28 -16.22
CA LYS A 245 2.19 11.44 -15.32
C LYS A 245 2.57 11.10 -13.87
N LEU A 246 2.67 9.83 -13.52
CA LEU A 246 3.09 9.39 -12.20
C LEU A 246 4.62 9.45 -12.10
N THR A 247 5.11 10.33 -11.23
CA THR A 247 6.55 10.56 -11.01
C THR A 247 6.86 10.74 -9.54
N GLY A 248 8.14 10.67 -9.17
CA GLY A 248 8.59 10.90 -7.80
C GLY A 248 8.12 9.83 -6.80
N VAL A 249 7.86 8.61 -7.28
CA VAL A 249 7.49 7.48 -6.44
C VAL A 249 8.72 6.94 -5.71
N ALA A 250 8.56 6.63 -4.43
CA ALA A 250 9.56 5.94 -3.62
C ALA A 250 9.29 4.43 -3.61
N LEU A 251 10.35 3.63 -3.61
CA LEU A 251 10.31 2.17 -3.57
C LEU A 251 11.19 1.64 -2.46
N GLY A 252 10.62 0.88 -1.54
CA GLY A 252 11.36 0.08 -0.56
C GLY A 252 11.34 -1.40 -0.89
N SER A 253 12.42 -2.09 -0.51
CA SER A 253 12.54 -3.54 -0.60
C SER A 253 13.09 -4.12 0.71
N ASP A 254 12.49 -5.20 1.20
CA ASP A 254 12.91 -5.87 2.45
C ASP A 254 14.23 -6.64 2.33
N ALA A 255 14.70 -6.87 1.08
CA ALA A 255 16.02 -7.44 0.78
C ALA A 255 16.57 -6.85 -0.53
N PHE A 256 17.80 -7.23 -0.90
CA PHE A 256 18.45 -6.71 -2.09
C PHE A 256 17.71 -7.10 -3.40
N PHE A 257 17.83 -6.24 -4.38
CA PHE A 257 17.43 -6.56 -5.76
C PHE A 257 18.54 -7.41 -6.41
N PRO A 258 18.22 -8.60 -6.93
CA PRO A 258 19.23 -9.46 -7.55
C PRO A 258 19.70 -8.98 -8.93
N PHE A 259 18.83 -8.26 -9.65
CA PHE A 259 19.09 -7.79 -11.02
C PHE A 259 18.39 -6.47 -11.31
N GLY A 260 18.88 -5.73 -12.33
CA GLY A 260 18.33 -4.46 -12.78
C GLY A 260 16.91 -4.53 -13.38
N ASP A 261 16.38 -5.73 -13.70
CA ASP A 261 15.01 -5.91 -14.19
C ASP A 261 13.95 -5.42 -13.18
N ASN A 262 14.25 -5.49 -11.88
CA ASN A 262 13.42 -4.91 -10.83
C ASN A 262 13.35 -3.37 -10.96
N ILE A 263 14.46 -2.74 -11.29
CA ILE A 263 14.54 -1.29 -11.50
C ILE A 263 13.81 -0.88 -12.78
N GLU A 264 13.99 -1.65 -13.88
CA GLU A 264 13.23 -1.46 -15.12
C GLU A 264 11.71 -1.53 -14.88
N ARG A 265 11.26 -2.49 -14.04
CA ARG A 265 9.84 -2.57 -13.67
C ARG A 265 9.40 -1.36 -12.84
N ALA A 266 10.20 -0.97 -11.86
CA ALA A 266 9.92 0.15 -10.97
C ALA A 266 9.82 1.48 -11.75
N HIS A 267 10.71 1.69 -12.71
CA HIS A 267 10.70 2.87 -13.57
C HIS A 267 9.35 3.09 -14.28
N LYS A 268 8.71 2.01 -14.76
CA LYS A 268 7.41 2.08 -15.45
C LYS A 268 6.27 2.57 -14.56
N SER A 269 6.44 2.54 -13.25
CA SER A 269 5.49 3.04 -12.25
C SER A 269 5.96 4.35 -11.59
N GLY A 270 6.83 5.12 -12.26
CA GLY A 270 7.23 6.47 -11.84
C GLY A 270 8.21 6.52 -10.67
N VAL A 271 8.90 5.41 -10.35
CA VAL A 271 9.88 5.38 -9.27
C VAL A 271 11.09 6.26 -9.58
N THR A 272 11.46 7.09 -8.61
CA THR A 272 12.64 7.96 -8.62
C THR A 272 13.58 7.66 -7.46
N TYR A 273 13.04 7.21 -6.33
CA TYR A 273 13.77 7.00 -5.08
C TYR A 273 13.66 5.55 -4.63
N ILE A 274 14.79 4.94 -4.26
CA ILE A 274 14.83 3.53 -3.87
C ILE A 274 15.62 3.35 -2.58
N ALA A 275 15.12 2.48 -1.69
CA ALA A 275 15.84 1.99 -0.53
C ALA A 275 15.83 0.46 -0.51
N GLN A 276 17.02 -0.14 -0.39
CA GLN A 276 17.21 -1.58 -0.28
C GLN A 276 18.52 -1.88 0.46
N PRO A 277 18.69 -3.09 1.04
CA PRO A 277 19.88 -3.35 1.86
C PRO A 277 21.22 -3.35 1.10
N GLY A 278 21.25 -3.67 -0.19
CA GLY A 278 22.50 -3.99 -0.89
C GLY A 278 23.04 -5.36 -0.53
N GLY A 279 24.23 -5.70 -1.00
CA GLY A 279 24.93 -6.96 -0.73
C GLY A 279 24.64 -8.08 -1.73
N SER A 280 24.08 -7.75 -2.89
CA SER A 280 24.01 -8.66 -4.04
C SER A 280 25.36 -8.69 -4.77
N VAL A 281 25.73 -9.83 -5.32
CA VAL A 281 26.87 -9.94 -6.23
C VAL A 281 26.69 -9.14 -7.54
N ARG A 282 25.48 -8.65 -7.79
CA ARG A 282 25.10 -7.85 -8.96
C ARG A 282 24.63 -6.44 -8.61
N ASP A 283 25.08 -5.91 -7.45
CA ASP A 283 24.77 -4.52 -7.05
C ASP A 283 25.21 -3.51 -8.11
N ASP A 284 26.32 -3.75 -8.80
CA ASP A 284 26.78 -2.96 -9.96
C ASP A 284 25.71 -2.80 -11.03
N ASN A 285 25.11 -3.90 -11.48
CA ASN A 285 24.07 -3.91 -12.50
C ASN A 285 22.80 -3.17 -12.03
N VAL A 286 22.45 -3.31 -10.76
CA VAL A 286 21.28 -2.62 -10.17
C VAL A 286 21.53 -1.11 -10.09
N ILE A 287 22.73 -0.67 -9.65
CA ILE A 287 23.12 0.73 -9.58
C ILE A 287 23.17 1.36 -10.97
N ASP A 288 23.80 0.67 -11.94
CA ASP A 288 23.89 1.15 -13.33
C ASP A 288 22.50 1.35 -13.96
N THR A 289 21.55 0.44 -13.66
CA THR A 289 20.17 0.60 -14.12
C THR A 289 19.48 1.81 -13.47
N CYS A 290 19.74 2.09 -12.20
CA CYS A 290 19.26 3.31 -11.54
C CYS A 290 19.86 4.57 -12.18
N ASN A 291 21.16 4.58 -12.45
CA ASN A 291 21.86 5.71 -13.08
C ASN A 291 21.31 6.00 -14.49
N LYS A 292 21.01 4.96 -15.26
CA LYS A 292 20.35 5.08 -16.58
C LYS A 292 19.08 5.93 -16.55
N TYR A 293 18.31 5.84 -15.45
CA TYR A 293 17.05 6.56 -15.25
C TYR A 293 17.17 7.76 -14.30
N ASN A 294 18.39 8.18 -13.95
CA ASN A 294 18.65 9.27 -13.01
C ASN A 294 17.95 9.09 -11.63
N MET A 295 17.77 7.84 -11.20
CA MET A 295 17.18 7.52 -9.91
C MET A 295 18.18 7.71 -8.76
N VAL A 296 17.66 7.89 -7.56
CA VAL A 296 18.42 7.90 -6.31
C VAL A 296 18.21 6.59 -5.58
N MET A 297 19.30 5.87 -5.28
CA MET A 297 19.23 4.65 -4.47
C MET A 297 20.09 4.76 -3.22
N SER A 298 19.49 4.42 -2.09
CA SER A 298 20.18 4.24 -0.82
C SER A 298 20.30 2.77 -0.44
N PHE A 299 21.49 2.37 0.04
CA PHE A 299 21.72 1.08 0.67
C PHE A 299 21.53 1.21 2.18
N THR A 300 20.52 0.51 2.71
CA THR A 300 20.19 0.54 4.13
C THR A 300 21.08 -0.38 4.96
N GLY A 301 21.73 -1.38 4.34
CA GLY A 301 22.54 -2.39 5.01
C GLY A 301 21.76 -3.39 5.87
N ILE A 302 20.45 -3.28 5.94
CA ILE A 302 19.59 -4.06 6.82
C ILE A 302 18.48 -4.75 6.04
N ARG A 303 18.34 -6.06 6.24
CA ARG A 303 17.20 -6.84 5.73
C ARG A 303 16.04 -6.76 6.70
N LEU A 304 14.84 -6.62 6.16
CA LEU A 304 13.59 -6.56 6.93
C LEU A 304 12.77 -7.84 6.79
N PHE A 305 13.42 -8.99 6.66
CA PHE A 305 12.71 -10.26 6.51
C PHE A 305 11.74 -10.52 7.65
N HIS A 306 10.51 -10.84 7.27
CA HIS A 306 9.42 -11.21 8.17
C HIS A 306 8.72 -12.45 7.60
N HIS A 307 8.88 -13.58 8.29
CA HIS A 307 8.36 -14.89 7.87
C HIS A 307 7.37 -15.47 8.89
#